data_01976d5a790c1dc1b7d8775578c884ae
#
_entry.id   01976d5a790c1dc1b7d8775578c884ae
#
_cell.length_a   1.000
_cell.length_b   1.000
_cell.length_c   1.000
_cell.angle_alpha   90.00
_cell.angle_beta   90.00
_cell.angle_gamma   90.00
#
_symmetry.space_group_name_H-M   'P 1'
#
loop_
_entity.id
_entity.type
_entity.pdbx_description
1 polymer ?
#
loop_
_entity_poly.entity_id
_entity_poly.type
_entity_poly.pdbx_seq_one_letter_code
_entity_poly.pdbx_strand_id
1 'polypeptide(L)'
;LGEICAVGEGEPAPEISLSVAPEGEGWRLQVNAEDFQFSKELAGLYHVPGMGHGHIYVGGVKLGRLYEPEVHIGALPQGTHEVRVTLNTNDHRAYVVDGTPVTAAISIKVD
;
A
#
# COMPACT_ATOMS: atom_id res chain seq x y z
N LEU A 1 5.58 17.39 -0.24
CA LEU A 1 6.36 16.18 -0.42
C LEU A 1 6.63 15.52 0.91
N GLY A 2 6.32 14.23 1.03
CA GLY A 2 6.63 13.48 2.22
C GLY A 2 8.10 13.11 2.32
N GLU A 3 8.53 12.77 3.52
CA GLU A 3 9.86 12.25 3.74
C GLU A 3 9.96 10.82 3.21
N ILE A 4 11.17 10.43 2.84
CA ILE A 4 11.44 9.06 2.39
C ILE A 4 12.30 8.33 3.40
N CYS A 5 12.17 6.99 3.41
CA CYS A 5 13.03 6.10 4.16
C CYS A 5 13.70 5.16 3.17
N ALA A 6 14.98 5.44 2.88
CA ALA A 6 15.74 4.55 2.02
C ALA A 6 16.13 3.29 2.80
N VAL A 7 15.84 2.13 2.23
CA VAL A 7 16.21 0.85 2.84
C VAL A 7 17.73 0.71 2.82
N GLY A 8 18.30 0.44 3.99
CA GLY A 8 19.74 0.26 4.13
C GLY A 8 20.20 -1.11 3.69
N GLU A 9 21.51 -1.23 3.46
CA GLU A 9 22.12 -2.50 3.11
C GLU A 9 21.93 -3.50 4.25
N GLY A 10 21.50 -4.72 3.90
CA GLY A 10 21.24 -5.77 4.89
C GLY A 10 19.91 -5.68 5.59
N GLU A 11 19.13 -4.62 5.36
CA GLU A 11 17.76 -4.51 5.89
C GLU A 11 16.75 -5.14 4.95
N PRO A 12 15.57 -5.55 5.46
CA PRO A 12 14.51 -6.05 4.59
C PRO A 12 14.15 -5.03 3.53
N ALA A 13 14.10 -5.47 2.27
CA ALA A 13 13.73 -4.62 1.13
C ALA A 13 12.31 -4.99 0.69
N PRO A 14 11.28 -4.23 1.11
CA PRO A 14 9.90 -4.58 0.81
C PRO A 14 9.59 -4.58 -0.68
N GLU A 15 8.76 -5.55 -1.10
CA GLU A 15 8.19 -5.60 -2.44
C GLU A 15 6.70 -5.87 -2.30
N ILE A 16 5.88 -5.27 -3.16
CA ILE A 16 4.45 -5.51 -3.17
C ILE A 16 3.91 -5.75 -4.57
N SER A 17 2.83 -6.51 -4.62
CA SER A 17 1.97 -6.65 -5.80
C SER A 17 0.52 -6.63 -5.33
N LEU A 18 -0.39 -6.30 -6.24
CA LEU A 18 -1.81 -6.17 -5.92
C LEU A 18 -2.63 -7.16 -6.71
N SER A 19 -3.73 -7.62 -6.10
CA SER A 19 -4.78 -8.33 -6.80
C SER A 19 -6.13 -7.83 -6.33
N VAL A 20 -7.16 -7.92 -7.19
CA VAL A 20 -8.51 -7.52 -6.85
C VAL A 20 -9.48 -8.59 -7.28
N ALA A 21 -10.60 -8.69 -6.56
CA ALA A 21 -11.71 -9.57 -6.91
C ALA A 21 -13.01 -8.87 -6.54
N PRO A 22 -14.10 -9.13 -7.29
CA PRO A 22 -15.41 -8.61 -6.90
C PRO A 22 -15.80 -9.13 -5.52
N GLU A 23 -16.40 -8.26 -4.71
CA GLU A 23 -16.89 -8.62 -3.39
C GLU A 23 -18.13 -7.80 -3.08
N GLY A 24 -19.28 -8.46 -3.05
CA GLY A 24 -20.56 -7.76 -2.90
C GLY A 24 -20.74 -6.75 -4.03
N GLU A 25 -21.06 -5.52 -3.71
CA GLU A 25 -21.20 -4.45 -4.70
C GLU A 25 -19.87 -3.73 -4.98
N GLY A 26 -18.84 -4.09 -4.25
CA GLY A 26 -17.53 -3.48 -4.39
C GLY A 26 -16.45 -4.49 -4.75
N TRP A 27 -15.26 -4.29 -4.20
CA TRP A 27 -14.08 -5.05 -4.58
C TRP A 27 -13.25 -5.38 -3.35
N ARG A 28 -12.61 -6.55 -3.37
CA ARG A 28 -11.60 -6.93 -2.38
C ARG A 28 -10.23 -6.68 -2.98
N LEU A 29 -9.45 -5.79 -2.35
CA LEU A 29 -8.05 -5.57 -2.71
C LEU A 29 -7.18 -6.41 -1.79
N GLN A 30 -6.25 -7.14 -2.38
CA GLN A 30 -5.23 -7.86 -1.63
C GLN A 30 -3.85 -7.32 -1.98
N VAL A 31 -3.06 -7.03 -0.96
CA VAL A 31 -1.67 -6.62 -1.10
C VAL A 31 -0.80 -7.82 -0.76
N ASN A 32 -0.04 -8.28 -1.73
CA ASN A 32 0.92 -9.35 -1.52
C ASN A 32 2.27 -8.70 -1.24
N ALA A 33 2.71 -8.77 0.00
CA ALA A 33 3.94 -8.10 0.44
C ALA A 33 5.02 -9.14 0.78
N GLU A 34 6.24 -8.86 0.35
CA GLU A 34 7.43 -9.64 0.72
C GLU A 34 8.37 -8.76 1.51
N ASP A 35 9.02 -9.35 2.50
CA ASP A 35 9.97 -8.66 3.39
C ASP A 35 9.35 -7.43 4.06
N PHE A 36 8.05 -7.51 4.38
CA PHE A 36 7.31 -6.44 4.99
C PHE A 36 6.21 -7.00 5.90
N GLN A 37 6.04 -6.36 7.04
CA GLN A 37 4.98 -6.70 7.99
C GLN A 37 4.15 -5.46 8.29
N PHE A 38 2.84 -5.57 8.09
CA PHE A 38 1.90 -4.52 8.48
C PHE A 38 1.83 -4.42 10.01
N SER A 39 1.85 -3.20 10.53
CA SER A 39 1.79 -2.95 11.96
C SER A 39 0.92 -1.76 12.27
N LYS A 40 -0.24 -2.01 12.86
CA LYS A 40 -1.12 -0.96 13.35
C LYS A 40 -0.63 -0.43 14.71
N GLU A 41 -0.11 -1.31 15.54
CA GLU A 41 0.30 -1.00 16.92
C GLU A 41 1.44 0.02 16.95
N LEU A 42 2.34 -0.02 15.98
CA LEU A 42 3.50 0.87 15.94
C LEU A 42 3.29 2.09 15.06
N ALA A 43 2.09 2.22 14.46
CA ALA A 43 1.79 3.36 13.58
C ALA A 43 1.89 4.66 14.37
N GLY A 44 2.70 5.59 13.86
CA GLY A 44 2.94 6.87 14.50
C GLY A 44 3.93 6.84 15.67
N LEU A 45 4.51 5.68 15.99
CA LEU A 45 5.45 5.56 17.10
C LEU A 45 6.91 5.62 16.61
N TYR A 46 7.49 4.49 16.27
CA TYR A 46 8.88 4.48 15.86
C TYR A 46 9.11 3.50 14.70
N HIS A 47 10.15 3.77 13.95
CA HIS A 47 10.51 2.98 12.79
C HIS A 47 11.14 1.64 13.20
N VAL A 48 10.63 0.57 12.57
CA VAL A 48 11.26 -0.75 12.61
C VAL A 48 11.47 -1.19 11.17
N PRO A 49 12.70 -1.48 10.73
CA PRO A 49 12.94 -1.91 9.34
C PRO A 49 12.05 -3.08 8.94
N GLY A 50 11.42 -2.97 7.76
CA GLY A 50 10.50 -4.00 7.26
C GLY A 50 9.10 -3.95 7.83
N MET A 51 8.77 -2.99 8.67
CA MET A 51 7.42 -2.82 9.23
C MET A 51 6.83 -1.49 8.83
N GLY A 52 5.52 -1.41 8.83
CA GLY A 52 4.81 -0.17 8.53
C GLY A 52 3.37 -0.39 8.13
N HIS A 53 2.89 0.48 7.27
CA HIS A 53 1.52 0.42 6.75
C HIS A 53 1.48 0.88 5.29
N GLY A 54 0.32 0.71 4.67
CA GLY A 54 0.12 1.18 3.31
C GLY A 54 -0.76 2.42 3.25
N HIS A 55 -0.67 3.14 2.14
CA HIS A 55 -1.65 4.14 1.76
C HIS A 55 -2.29 3.70 0.46
N ILE A 56 -3.62 3.81 0.37
CA ILE A 56 -4.39 3.42 -0.80
C ILE A 56 -4.87 4.67 -1.52
N TYR A 57 -4.69 4.67 -2.85
CA TYR A 57 -5.19 5.73 -3.73
C TYR A 57 -6.07 5.11 -4.80
N VAL A 58 -7.19 5.75 -5.09
CA VAL A 58 -8.08 5.37 -6.19
C VAL A 58 -8.22 6.58 -7.09
N GLY A 59 -7.83 6.43 -8.37
CA GLY A 59 -7.84 7.55 -9.31
C GLY A 59 -6.98 8.72 -8.88
N GLY A 60 -5.89 8.45 -8.15
CA GLY A 60 -4.99 9.48 -7.63
C GLY A 60 -5.45 10.15 -6.34
N VAL A 61 -6.64 9.80 -5.83
CA VAL A 61 -7.18 10.36 -4.59
C VAL A 61 -6.91 9.41 -3.44
N LYS A 62 -6.33 9.90 -2.36
CA LYS A 62 -6.04 9.09 -1.18
C LYS A 62 -7.33 8.62 -0.52
N LEU A 63 -7.50 7.31 -0.46
CA LEU A 63 -8.66 6.68 0.16
C LEU A 63 -8.46 6.48 1.67
N GLY A 64 -7.25 6.15 2.09
CA GLY A 64 -6.94 5.93 3.50
C GLY A 64 -5.66 5.16 3.71
N ARG A 65 -5.50 4.67 4.94
CA ARG A 65 -4.37 3.85 5.36
C ARG A 65 -4.76 2.38 5.36
N LEU A 66 -3.76 1.53 5.11
CA LEU A 66 -3.93 0.09 5.09
C LEU A 66 -3.00 -0.51 6.14
N TYR A 67 -3.60 -1.13 7.17
CA TYR A 67 -2.85 -1.76 8.26
C TYR A 67 -2.86 -3.28 8.17
N GLU A 68 -3.55 -3.82 7.19
CA GLU A 68 -3.68 -5.25 6.94
C GLU A 68 -3.50 -5.52 5.45
N PRO A 69 -3.17 -6.76 5.05
CA PRO A 69 -2.93 -7.06 3.62
C PRO A 69 -4.19 -7.10 2.78
N GLU A 70 -5.37 -7.01 3.36
CA GLU A 70 -6.63 -7.04 2.63
C GLU A 70 -7.54 -5.92 3.06
N VAL A 71 -8.30 -5.38 2.10
CA VAL A 71 -9.28 -4.34 2.39
C VAL A 71 -10.43 -4.43 1.38
N HIS A 72 -11.64 -4.14 1.87
CA HIS A 72 -12.80 -3.98 1.00
C HIS A 72 -12.84 -2.55 0.47
N ILE A 73 -12.93 -2.42 -0.85
CA ILE A 73 -13.18 -1.14 -1.51
C ILE A 73 -14.63 -1.16 -1.96
N GLY A 74 -15.38 -0.11 -1.64
CA GLY A 74 -16.77 -0.01 -2.02
C GLY A 74 -16.99 0.01 -3.54
N ALA A 75 -18.25 0.14 -3.94
CA ALA A 75 -18.63 0.21 -5.35
C ALA A 75 -17.95 1.39 -6.04
N LEU A 76 -17.48 1.16 -7.25
CA LEU A 76 -16.87 2.18 -8.09
C LEU A 76 -17.78 2.49 -9.28
N PRO A 77 -17.79 3.74 -9.75
CA PRO A 77 -18.59 4.09 -10.93
C PRO A 77 -18.09 3.38 -12.19
N GLN A 78 -18.94 3.36 -13.19
CA GLN A 78 -18.57 2.84 -14.52
C GLN A 78 -17.29 3.50 -15.01
N GLY A 79 -16.41 2.71 -15.61
CA GLY A 79 -15.13 3.19 -16.15
C GLY A 79 -13.94 2.41 -15.62
N THR A 80 -12.76 2.92 -15.89
CA THR A 80 -11.50 2.31 -15.45
C THR A 80 -10.92 3.12 -14.31
N HIS A 81 -10.55 2.43 -13.23
CA HIS A 81 -10.02 3.06 -12.02
C HIS A 81 -8.65 2.48 -11.69
N GLU A 82 -7.65 3.33 -11.50
CA GLU A 82 -6.35 2.88 -11.00
C GLU A 82 -6.41 2.81 -9.49
N VAL A 83 -6.04 1.65 -8.94
CA VAL A 83 -5.85 1.49 -7.50
C VAL A 83 -4.36 1.34 -7.27
N ARG A 84 -3.82 2.20 -6.40
CA ARG A 84 -2.40 2.23 -6.09
C ARG A 84 -2.20 2.12 -4.58
N VAL A 85 -1.18 1.34 -4.19
CA VAL A 85 -0.77 1.22 -2.79
C VAL A 85 0.70 1.58 -2.70
N THR A 86 1.02 2.42 -1.73
CA THR A 86 2.41 2.73 -1.38
C THR A 86 2.68 2.21 0.02
N LEU A 87 3.91 1.77 0.30
CA LEU A 87 4.29 1.35 1.64
C LEU A 87 5.01 2.46 2.39
N ASN A 88 4.62 2.63 3.63
CA ASN A 88 5.13 3.66 4.51
C ASN A 88 5.63 3.05 5.81
N THR A 89 6.63 3.71 6.41
CA THR A 89 7.18 3.32 7.71
C THR A 89 6.21 3.65 8.84
N ASN A 90 6.45 3.10 10.02
CA ASN A 90 5.63 3.42 11.19
C ASN A 90 5.63 4.93 11.49
N ASP A 91 6.73 5.62 11.21
CA ASP A 91 6.85 7.07 11.41
C ASP A 91 6.49 7.89 10.16
N HIS A 92 5.67 7.31 9.26
CA HIS A 92 5.04 7.98 8.11
C HIS A 92 6.00 8.48 7.03
N ARG A 93 7.13 7.79 6.83
CA ARG A 93 8.00 8.04 5.70
C ARG A 93 7.71 7.01 4.60
N ALA A 94 7.92 7.38 3.34
CA ALA A 94 7.73 6.45 2.23
C ALA A 94 8.94 5.54 2.08
N TYR A 95 8.73 4.22 2.01
CA TYR A 95 9.82 3.28 1.71
C TYR A 95 10.34 3.47 0.30
N VAL A 96 11.66 3.50 0.18
CA VAL A 96 12.37 3.59 -1.10
C VAL A 96 13.48 2.53 -1.12
N VAL A 97 13.51 1.72 -2.16
CA VAL A 97 14.53 0.69 -2.36
C VAL A 97 15.31 1.04 -3.64
N ASP A 98 16.61 1.22 -3.50
CA ASP A 98 17.51 1.57 -4.62
C ASP A 98 16.97 2.77 -5.43
N GLY A 99 16.49 3.79 -4.72
CA GLY A 99 15.98 5.02 -5.34
C GLY A 99 14.56 4.91 -5.89
N THR A 100 13.90 3.75 -5.76
CA THR A 100 12.56 3.52 -6.29
C THR A 100 11.55 3.39 -5.15
N PRO A 101 10.47 4.19 -5.14
CA PRO A 101 9.42 4.03 -4.14
C PRO A 101 8.79 2.64 -4.20
N VAL A 102 8.46 2.08 -3.04
CA VAL A 102 7.77 0.79 -2.96
C VAL A 102 6.29 1.02 -3.16
N THR A 103 5.82 0.76 -4.36
CA THR A 103 4.44 1.00 -4.77
C THR A 103 4.01 -0.03 -5.79
N ALA A 104 2.71 -0.27 -5.86
CA ALA A 104 2.11 -1.11 -6.90
C ALA A 104 0.76 -0.55 -7.29
N ALA A 105 0.35 -0.81 -8.51
CA ALA A 105 -0.93 -0.35 -9.02
C ALA A 105 -1.62 -1.47 -9.80
N ILE A 106 -2.95 -1.42 -9.82
CA ILE A 106 -3.78 -2.32 -10.60
C ILE A 106 -4.98 -1.53 -11.10
N SER A 107 -5.51 -1.90 -12.27
CA SER A 107 -6.70 -1.27 -12.82
C SER A 107 -7.93 -2.11 -12.55
N ILE A 108 -9.01 -1.45 -12.17
CA ILE A 108 -10.34 -2.06 -12.04
C ILE A 108 -11.21 -1.46 -13.13
N LYS A 109 -11.76 -2.30 -13.99
CA LYS A 109 -12.70 -1.87 -15.01
C LYS A 109 -14.11 -2.23 -14.59
N VAL A 110 -14.98 -1.22 -14.52
CA VAL A 110 -16.39 -1.37 -14.18
C VAL A 110 -17.22 -1.11 -15.42
N ASP A 111 -17.96 -2.11 -15.86
CA ASP A 111 -18.81 -2.05 -17.06
C ASP A 111 -20.13 -1.34 -16.82
#